data_071d099677cad95539b49d33bdb63aad
#
_entry.id   071d099677cad95539b49d33bdb63aad
#
_cell.length_a   1.000
_cell.length_b   1.000
_cell.length_c   1.000
_cell.angle_alpha   90.00
_cell.angle_beta   90.00
_cell.angle_gamma   90.00
#
_symmetry.space_group_name_H-M   'P 1'
#
loop_
_entity.id
_entity.type
_entity.pdbx_description
1 polymer ?
#
loop_
_entity_poly.entity_id
_entity_poly.type
_entity_poly.pdbx_seq_one_letter_code
_entity_poly.pdbx_strand_id
1 'polypeptide(L)'
;MVHAVIPENRDQYRDALLQMHRDRKTIFVDRLHWAVPVVDGEFEIDQFDTEQAVYLLALDPRSHRHLGSVRLLPTLHPHLLGDVFPDLCAAGVPRDAGTWEITRLCTTPGLEKAEARAVLGLIATALVEFALLYGVYRYTCVAHLQWLSQLIAVGWDTEPLGAPQQIDDELVGALSINVTPATLQM
;
A
#
# COMPACT_ATOMS: atom_id res chain seq x y z
N MET A 1 -8.91 14.74 -1.13
CA MET A 1 -9.09 14.31 0.28
C MET A 1 -8.85 12.81 0.35
N VAL A 2 -8.22 12.32 1.43
CA VAL A 2 -8.03 10.87 1.63
C VAL A 2 -9.02 10.37 2.68
N HIS A 3 -9.63 9.23 2.40
CA HIS A 3 -10.61 8.56 3.26
C HIS A 3 -10.05 7.22 3.73
N ALA A 4 -10.12 6.95 5.04
CA ALA A 4 -9.84 5.62 5.57
C ALA A 4 -11.10 4.76 5.43
N VAL A 5 -11.01 3.71 4.62
CA VAL A 5 -12.07 2.74 4.41
C VAL A 5 -11.76 1.51 5.25
N ILE A 6 -12.48 1.39 6.34
CA ILE A 6 -12.41 0.30 7.32
C ILE A 6 -13.63 -0.62 7.15
N PRO A 7 -13.68 -1.81 7.75
CA PRO A 7 -14.81 -2.74 7.61
C PRO A 7 -16.18 -2.09 7.83
N GLU A 8 -16.28 -1.23 8.84
CA GLU A 8 -17.54 -0.64 9.31
C GLU A 8 -18.14 0.39 8.34
N ASN A 9 -17.34 0.97 7.45
CA ASN A 9 -17.80 2.01 6.51
C ASN A 9 -17.71 1.62 5.03
N ARG A 10 -17.29 0.38 4.70
CA ARG A 10 -17.06 -0.07 3.31
C ARG A 10 -18.23 0.13 2.37
N ASP A 11 -19.44 -0.09 2.85
CA ASP A 11 -20.64 0.06 2.04
C ASP A 11 -20.82 1.49 1.51
N GLN A 12 -20.33 2.48 2.24
CA GLN A 12 -20.39 3.89 1.82
C GLN A 12 -19.42 4.20 0.66
N TYR A 13 -18.38 3.36 0.47
CA TYR A 13 -17.33 3.55 -0.53
C TYR A 13 -17.36 2.49 -1.64
N ARG A 14 -18.47 1.75 -1.79
CA ARG A 14 -18.58 0.62 -2.70
C ARG A 14 -18.15 0.95 -4.13
N ASP A 15 -18.62 2.04 -4.69
CA ASP A 15 -18.30 2.46 -6.07
C ASP A 15 -16.83 2.87 -6.19
N ALA A 16 -16.29 3.56 -5.20
CA ALA A 16 -14.89 3.94 -5.17
C ALA A 16 -13.95 2.73 -5.03
N LEU A 17 -14.34 1.72 -4.24
CA LEU A 17 -13.60 0.45 -4.13
C LEU A 17 -13.62 -0.33 -5.45
N LEU A 18 -14.76 -0.42 -6.13
CA LEU A 18 -14.83 -1.05 -7.45
C LEU A 18 -13.92 -0.34 -8.46
N GLN A 19 -13.94 1.00 -8.47
CA GLN A 19 -13.04 1.76 -9.34
C GLN A 19 -11.57 1.54 -8.97
N MET A 20 -11.23 1.52 -7.68
CA MET A 20 -9.88 1.20 -7.20
C MET A 20 -9.40 -0.15 -7.72
N HIS A 21 -10.21 -1.20 -7.64
CA HIS A 21 -9.86 -2.53 -8.14
C HIS A 21 -9.65 -2.57 -9.66
N ARG A 22 -10.41 -1.78 -10.44
CA ARG A 22 -10.19 -1.59 -11.89
C ARG A 22 -8.87 -0.88 -12.17
N ASP A 23 -8.60 0.20 -11.44
CA ASP A 23 -7.36 0.95 -11.58
C ASP A 23 -6.15 0.10 -11.21
N ARG A 24 -6.24 -0.70 -10.14
CA ARG A 24 -5.23 -1.69 -9.75
C ARG A 24 -4.98 -2.71 -10.86
N LYS A 25 -6.03 -3.25 -11.48
CA LYS A 25 -5.91 -4.17 -12.63
C LYS A 25 -5.15 -3.50 -13.78
N THR A 26 -5.49 -2.28 -14.12
CA THR A 26 -4.80 -1.53 -15.20
C THR A 26 -3.33 -1.29 -14.86
N ILE A 27 -3.00 -0.99 -13.60
CA ILE A 27 -1.61 -0.71 -13.18
C ILE A 27 -0.82 -2.01 -13.04
N PHE A 28 -1.28 -2.94 -12.20
CA PHE A 28 -0.48 -4.11 -11.81
C PHE A 28 -0.49 -5.21 -12.88
N VAL A 29 -1.62 -5.43 -13.55
CA VAL A 29 -1.74 -6.48 -14.57
C VAL A 29 -1.38 -5.97 -15.97
N ASP A 30 -2.05 -4.89 -16.44
CA ASP A 30 -1.89 -4.47 -17.84
C ASP A 30 -0.56 -3.74 -18.12
N ARG A 31 -0.06 -2.95 -17.14
CA ARG A 31 1.18 -2.17 -17.32
C ARG A 31 2.41 -2.82 -16.72
N LEU A 32 2.30 -3.38 -15.51
CA LEU A 32 3.43 -3.98 -14.79
C LEU A 32 3.54 -5.48 -15.03
N HIS A 33 2.54 -6.09 -15.70
CA HIS A 33 2.50 -7.51 -16.05
C HIS A 33 2.66 -8.46 -14.85
N TRP A 34 2.19 -8.04 -13.67
CA TRP A 34 2.22 -8.91 -12.50
C TRP A 34 1.25 -10.08 -12.66
N ALA A 35 1.69 -11.26 -12.28
CA ALA A 35 0.88 -12.48 -12.26
C ALA A 35 -0.01 -12.53 -11.00
N VAL A 36 -0.97 -11.59 -10.91
CA VAL A 36 -1.91 -11.48 -9.79
C VAL A 36 -3.34 -11.81 -10.23
N PRO A 37 -4.23 -12.26 -9.31
CA PRO A 37 -5.59 -12.64 -9.67
C PRO A 37 -6.42 -11.50 -10.26
N VAL A 38 -7.25 -11.84 -11.26
CA VAL A 38 -8.23 -10.94 -11.86
C VAL A 38 -9.60 -11.59 -11.78
N VAL A 39 -10.55 -10.89 -11.17
CA VAL A 39 -11.96 -11.30 -11.04
C VAL A 39 -12.76 -10.69 -12.18
N ASP A 40 -13.62 -11.48 -12.82
CA ASP A 40 -14.50 -11.10 -13.93
C ASP A 40 -13.77 -10.43 -15.11
N GLY A 41 -12.44 -10.63 -15.23
CA GLY A 41 -11.61 -9.97 -16.24
C GLY A 41 -11.40 -8.46 -16.01
N GLU A 42 -11.91 -7.89 -14.93
CA GLU A 42 -12.05 -6.45 -14.72
C GLU A 42 -11.38 -5.95 -13.43
N PHE A 43 -11.35 -6.77 -12.38
CA PHE A 43 -10.91 -6.33 -11.05
C PHE A 43 -9.67 -7.09 -10.59
N GLU A 44 -8.61 -6.39 -10.17
CA GLU A 44 -7.53 -7.02 -9.43
C GLU A 44 -7.94 -7.13 -7.96
N ILE A 45 -8.17 -8.36 -7.53
CA ILE A 45 -8.56 -8.72 -6.16
C ILE A 45 -7.80 -9.97 -5.78
N ASP A 46 -7.02 -9.93 -4.71
CA ASP A 46 -6.24 -11.05 -4.23
C ASP A 46 -6.75 -11.58 -2.87
N GLN A 47 -6.10 -12.64 -2.36
CA GLN A 47 -6.45 -13.26 -1.09
C GLN A 47 -6.32 -12.36 0.14
N PHE A 48 -5.67 -11.21 0.01
CA PHE A 48 -5.51 -10.23 1.09
C PHE A 48 -6.55 -9.10 1.04
N ASP A 49 -7.42 -9.06 0.03
CA ASP A 49 -8.56 -8.12 -0.04
C ASP A 49 -9.73 -8.62 0.84
N THR A 50 -9.44 -8.91 2.11
CA THR A 50 -10.36 -9.46 3.11
C THR A 50 -11.06 -8.36 3.90
N GLU A 51 -11.92 -8.76 4.84
CA GLU A 51 -12.54 -7.83 5.81
C GLU A 51 -11.51 -7.15 6.71
N GLN A 52 -10.33 -7.74 6.90
CA GLN A 52 -9.27 -7.17 7.73
C GLN A 52 -8.46 -6.07 7.02
N ALA A 53 -8.53 -6.00 5.69
CA ALA A 53 -7.81 -4.99 4.94
C ALA A 53 -8.43 -3.60 5.16
N VAL A 54 -7.60 -2.60 5.31
CA VAL A 54 -8.00 -1.18 5.32
C VAL A 54 -7.47 -0.52 4.06
N TYR A 55 -8.25 0.38 3.48
CA TYR A 55 -7.83 1.14 2.31
C TYR A 55 -7.79 2.63 2.63
N LEU A 56 -6.72 3.30 2.26
CA LEU A 56 -6.70 4.75 2.21
C LEU A 56 -6.97 5.16 0.77
N LEU A 57 -8.12 5.79 0.53
CA LEU A 57 -8.59 6.20 -0.80
C LEU A 57 -8.47 7.71 -0.95
N ALA A 58 -7.62 8.16 -1.86
CA ALA A 58 -7.65 9.54 -2.35
C ALA A 58 -8.78 9.68 -3.37
N LEU A 59 -9.78 10.48 -3.05
CA LEU A 59 -10.94 10.72 -3.90
C LEU A 59 -11.00 12.17 -4.37
N ASP A 60 -11.49 12.36 -5.59
CA ASP A 60 -11.83 13.68 -6.09
C ASP A 60 -12.95 14.29 -5.24
N PRO A 61 -12.82 15.52 -4.73
CA PRO A 61 -13.76 16.07 -3.77
C PRO A 61 -15.14 16.40 -4.38
N ARG A 62 -15.25 16.46 -5.71
CA ARG A 62 -16.50 16.80 -6.40
C ARG A 62 -17.21 15.58 -6.96
N SER A 63 -16.44 14.70 -7.63
CA SER A 63 -17.01 13.53 -8.31
C SER A 63 -16.93 12.24 -7.49
N HIS A 64 -16.21 12.26 -6.35
CA HIS A 64 -15.89 11.08 -5.54
C HIS A 64 -15.16 9.96 -6.31
N ARG A 65 -14.61 10.29 -7.49
CA ARG A 65 -13.84 9.35 -8.30
C ARG A 65 -12.51 9.02 -7.61
N HIS A 66 -12.09 7.76 -7.71
CA HIS A 66 -10.78 7.30 -7.26
C HIS A 66 -9.65 8.04 -7.99
N LEU A 67 -8.68 8.54 -7.23
CA LEU A 67 -7.47 9.18 -7.74
C LEU A 67 -6.21 8.40 -7.39
N GLY A 68 -6.25 7.66 -6.28
CA GLY A 68 -5.15 6.82 -5.83
C GLY A 68 -5.50 6.14 -4.52
N SER A 69 -4.77 5.09 -4.21
CA SER A 69 -5.05 4.28 -3.02
C SER A 69 -3.82 3.52 -2.53
N VAL A 70 -3.93 3.05 -1.30
CA VAL A 70 -3.02 2.09 -0.70
C VAL A 70 -3.84 1.14 0.18
N ARG A 71 -3.45 -0.13 0.21
CA ARG A 71 -4.00 -1.14 1.12
C ARG A 71 -3.09 -1.33 2.31
N LEU A 72 -3.68 -1.39 3.50
CA LEU A 72 -3.04 -1.65 4.78
C LEU A 72 -3.51 -3.01 5.32
N LEU A 73 -2.58 -3.85 5.72
CA LEU A 73 -2.84 -5.19 6.27
C LEU A 73 -2.24 -5.30 7.67
N PRO A 74 -3.04 -5.62 8.72
CA PRO A 74 -2.51 -5.90 10.04
C PRO A 74 -1.63 -7.16 10.02
N THR A 75 -0.40 -7.10 10.53
CA THR A 75 0.55 -8.22 10.41
C THR A 75 0.22 -9.43 11.30
N LEU A 76 -0.72 -9.30 12.23
CA LEU A 76 -1.26 -10.44 12.98
C LEU A 76 -2.20 -11.33 12.14
N HIS A 77 -2.65 -10.85 10.99
CA HIS A 77 -3.44 -11.56 10.01
C HIS A 77 -2.61 -11.95 8.78
N PRO A 78 -3.14 -12.77 7.86
CA PRO A 78 -2.48 -13.05 6.58
C PRO A 78 -2.11 -11.76 5.84
N HIS A 79 -0.86 -11.65 5.41
CA HIS A 79 -0.32 -10.48 4.73
C HIS A 79 0.82 -10.87 3.77
N LEU A 80 1.09 -10.02 2.79
CA LEU A 80 1.95 -10.35 1.65
C LEU A 80 3.37 -10.74 2.08
N LEU A 81 4.04 -9.94 2.92
CA LEU A 81 5.39 -10.21 3.38
C LEU A 81 5.48 -11.53 4.17
N GLY A 82 4.48 -11.78 5.02
CA GLY A 82 4.48 -12.96 5.88
C GLY A 82 4.16 -14.27 5.18
N ASP A 83 3.31 -14.23 4.16
CA ASP A 83 2.77 -15.45 3.55
C ASP A 83 3.36 -15.74 2.17
N VAL A 84 3.92 -14.72 1.49
CA VAL A 84 4.47 -14.85 0.14
C VAL A 84 5.99 -14.61 0.11
N PHE A 85 6.49 -13.66 0.88
CA PHE A 85 7.89 -13.22 0.82
C PHE A 85 8.63 -13.26 2.18
N PRO A 86 8.43 -14.30 3.04
CA PRO A 86 9.05 -14.33 4.37
C PRO A 86 10.58 -14.31 4.33
N ASP A 87 11.16 -14.85 3.27
CA ASP A 87 12.63 -14.95 3.08
C ASP A 87 13.30 -13.57 2.85
N LEU A 88 12.52 -12.52 2.59
CA LEU A 88 13.04 -11.15 2.54
C LEU A 88 13.39 -10.58 3.93
N CYS A 89 13.09 -11.32 5.02
CA CYS A 89 13.31 -10.92 6.40
C CYS A 89 14.41 -11.74 7.06
N ALA A 90 15.61 -11.19 7.19
CA ALA A 90 16.76 -11.91 7.78
C ALA A 90 16.55 -12.29 9.26
N ALA A 91 15.80 -11.50 10.03
CA ALA A 91 15.49 -11.73 11.44
C ALA A 91 14.05 -12.27 11.68
N GLY A 92 13.39 -12.76 10.62
CA GLY A 92 11.98 -13.15 10.65
C GLY A 92 11.03 -11.98 10.39
N VAL A 93 9.81 -12.32 9.97
CA VAL A 93 8.77 -11.35 9.61
C VAL A 93 8.25 -10.63 10.85
N PRO A 94 8.26 -9.28 10.90
CA PRO A 94 7.66 -8.53 12.01
C PRO A 94 6.15 -8.80 12.10
N ARG A 95 5.70 -9.27 13.27
CA ARG A 95 4.27 -9.58 13.51
C ARG A 95 3.88 -9.11 14.92
N ASP A 96 3.17 -8.01 15.01
CA ASP A 96 2.59 -7.48 16.24
C ASP A 96 1.40 -6.54 15.96
N ALA A 97 0.67 -6.16 17.00
CA ALA A 97 -0.55 -5.36 16.89
C ALA A 97 -0.32 -3.94 16.32
N GLY A 98 0.87 -3.37 16.53
CA GLY A 98 1.22 -2.04 16.05
C GLY A 98 2.04 -2.04 14.75
N THR A 99 2.27 -3.21 14.15
CA THR A 99 2.93 -3.34 12.84
C THR A 99 1.92 -3.71 11.77
N TRP A 100 1.87 -2.91 10.71
CA TRP A 100 0.97 -3.12 9.57
C TRP A 100 1.76 -3.12 8.27
N GLU A 101 1.25 -3.77 7.24
CA GLU A 101 1.90 -3.83 5.93
C GLU A 101 1.23 -2.89 4.94
N ILE A 102 2.06 -2.10 4.22
CA ILE A 102 1.65 -1.26 3.09
C ILE A 102 1.75 -2.07 1.81
N THR A 103 0.63 -2.19 1.08
CA THR A 103 0.57 -2.88 -0.21
C THR A 103 -0.27 -2.13 -1.22
N ARG A 104 -0.14 -2.47 -2.50
CA ARG A 104 -1.00 -1.97 -3.59
C ARG A 104 -1.10 -0.44 -3.66
N LEU A 105 0.00 0.28 -3.36
CA LEU A 105 0.06 1.73 -3.60
C LEU A 105 0.01 2.01 -5.09
N CYS A 106 -1.01 2.72 -5.54
CA CYS A 106 -1.13 3.16 -6.93
C CYS A 106 -1.96 4.44 -7.07
N THR A 107 -1.83 5.08 -8.21
CA THR A 107 -2.71 6.18 -8.63
C THR A 107 -3.60 5.72 -9.79
N THR A 108 -4.74 6.41 -10.01
CA THR A 108 -5.59 6.11 -11.16
C THR A 108 -4.82 6.29 -12.47
N PRO A 109 -5.03 5.43 -13.48
CA PRO A 109 -4.39 5.56 -14.78
C PRO A 109 -4.73 6.89 -15.46
N GLY A 110 -3.73 7.49 -16.12
CA GLY A 110 -3.92 8.69 -16.94
C GLY A 110 -3.83 10.03 -16.21
N LEU A 111 -3.53 10.04 -14.91
CA LEU A 111 -3.17 11.28 -14.22
C LEU A 111 -1.88 11.88 -14.78
N GLU A 112 -1.82 13.19 -14.89
CA GLU A 112 -0.59 13.90 -15.17
C GLU A 112 0.43 13.69 -14.04
N LYS A 113 1.74 13.73 -14.37
CA LYS A 113 2.81 13.45 -13.38
C LYS A 113 2.72 14.33 -12.13
N ALA A 114 2.36 15.59 -12.29
CA ALA A 114 2.22 16.51 -11.16
C ALA A 114 1.04 16.14 -10.25
N GLU A 115 -0.10 15.76 -10.86
CA GLU A 115 -1.29 15.32 -10.14
C GLU A 115 -1.02 13.98 -9.40
N ALA A 116 -0.42 13.01 -10.08
CA ALA A 116 -0.05 11.73 -9.49
C ALA A 116 0.88 11.93 -8.27
N ARG A 117 1.89 12.82 -8.38
CA ARG A 117 2.78 13.17 -7.26
C ARG A 117 2.01 13.81 -6.10
N ALA A 118 1.08 14.72 -6.39
CA ALA A 118 0.25 15.35 -5.36
C ALA A 118 -0.65 14.31 -4.64
N VAL A 119 -1.25 13.38 -5.38
CA VAL A 119 -2.05 12.29 -4.81
C VAL A 119 -1.20 11.38 -3.93
N LEU A 120 -0.01 10.98 -4.37
CA LEU A 120 0.91 10.18 -3.56
C LEU A 120 1.34 10.90 -2.28
N GLY A 121 1.58 12.21 -2.34
CA GLY A 121 1.87 13.03 -1.16
C GLY A 121 0.71 13.04 -0.16
N LEU A 122 -0.54 13.17 -0.64
CA LEU A 122 -1.73 13.07 0.21
C LEU A 122 -1.86 11.69 0.87
N ILE A 123 -1.59 10.62 0.13
CA ILE A 123 -1.62 9.25 0.67
C ILE A 123 -0.50 9.06 1.71
N ALA A 124 0.70 9.58 1.45
CA ALA A 124 1.81 9.52 2.40
C ALA A 124 1.47 10.22 3.73
N THR A 125 0.89 11.41 3.68
CA THR A 125 0.39 12.10 4.87
C THR A 125 -0.67 11.27 5.59
N ALA A 126 -1.65 10.73 4.86
CA ALA A 126 -2.72 9.93 5.43
C ALA A 126 -2.21 8.62 6.06
N LEU A 127 -1.14 8.01 5.54
CA LEU A 127 -0.48 6.85 6.16
C LEU A 127 0.05 7.20 7.55
N VAL A 128 0.69 8.35 7.71
CA VAL A 128 1.22 8.79 9.01
C VAL A 128 0.07 9.16 9.95
N GLU A 129 -0.94 9.90 9.48
CA GLU A 129 -2.13 10.24 10.27
C GLU A 129 -2.87 9.00 10.76
N PHE A 130 -3.10 8.03 9.87
CA PHE A 130 -3.72 6.75 10.22
C PHE A 130 -2.90 6.03 11.28
N ALA A 131 -1.59 5.94 11.11
CA ALA A 131 -0.70 5.29 12.05
C ALA A 131 -0.81 5.90 13.46
N LEU A 132 -0.74 7.22 13.55
CA LEU A 132 -0.83 7.93 14.83
C LEU A 132 -2.21 7.78 15.50
N LEU A 133 -3.28 7.75 14.72
CA LEU A 133 -4.65 7.61 15.21
C LEU A 133 -4.97 6.18 15.70
N TYR A 134 -4.43 5.16 15.04
CA TYR A 134 -4.73 3.75 15.30
C TYR A 134 -3.63 3.01 16.09
N GLY A 135 -2.60 3.73 16.55
CA GLY A 135 -1.51 3.13 17.34
C GLY A 135 -0.57 2.25 16.53
N VAL A 136 -0.48 2.47 15.23
CA VAL A 136 0.50 1.82 14.36
C VAL A 136 1.83 2.56 14.51
N TYR A 137 2.85 1.87 14.98
CA TYR A 137 4.19 2.48 15.16
C TYR A 137 5.19 2.02 14.11
N ARG A 138 4.81 1.04 13.29
CA ARG A 138 5.65 0.51 12.22
C ARG A 138 4.81 0.09 11.02
N TYR A 139 5.29 0.45 9.85
CA TYR A 139 4.86 -0.17 8.61
C TYR A 139 5.93 -1.11 8.07
N THR A 140 5.53 -2.17 7.38
CA THR A 140 6.38 -2.96 6.49
C THR A 140 5.91 -2.79 5.05
N CYS A 141 6.79 -2.98 4.08
CA CYS A 141 6.41 -3.04 2.67
C CYS A 141 7.37 -3.91 1.88
N VAL A 142 6.85 -4.53 0.82
CA VAL A 142 7.62 -5.26 -0.19
C VAL A 142 7.52 -4.51 -1.50
N ALA A 143 8.64 -4.24 -2.15
CA ALA A 143 8.65 -3.57 -3.44
C ALA A 143 9.94 -3.86 -4.22
N HIS A 144 9.90 -3.56 -5.52
CA HIS A 144 11.09 -3.53 -6.35
C HIS A 144 12.10 -2.52 -5.80
N LEU A 145 13.39 -2.82 -5.89
CA LEU A 145 14.46 -2.02 -5.31
C LEU A 145 14.43 -0.54 -5.75
N GLN A 146 14.01 -0.28 -6.98
CA GLN A 146 13.86 1.08 -7.49
C GLN A 146 12.81 1.89 -6.68
N TRP A 147 11.68 1.26 -6.30
CA TRP A 147 10.65 1.88 -5.48
C TRP A 147 11.11 2.07 -4.03
N LEU A 148 11.81 1.09 -3.46
CA LEU A 148 12.38 1.20 -2.11
C LEU A 148 13.36 2.37 -2.01
N SER A 149 14.18 2.59 -3.02
CA SER A 149 15.09 3.74 -3.08
C SER A 149 14.34 5.08 -3.04
N GLN A 150 13.17 5.16 -3.68
CA GLN A 150 12.33 6.37 -3.62
C GLN A 150 11.70 6.57 -2.24
N LEU A 151 11.25 5.50 -1.58
CA LEU A 151 10.74 5.57 -0.21
C LEU A 151 11.81 6.05 0.77
N ILE A 152 13.03 5.53 0.66
CA ILE A 152 14.17 5.98 1.48
C ILE A 152 14.46 7.48 1.23
N ALA A 153 14.35 7.93 -0.02
CA ALA A 153 14.58 9.34 -0.38
C ALA A 153 13.49 10.31 0.16
N VAL A 154 12.34 9.81 0.62
CA VAL A 154 11.33 10.64 1.33
C VAL A 154 11.88 11.13 2.67
N GLY A 155 12.86 10.42 3.25
CA GLY A 155 13.50 10.80 4.51
C GLY A 155 12.83 10.19 5.75
N TRP A 156 11.84 9.31 5.58
CA TRP A 156 11.26 8.55 6.69
C TRP A 156 12.29 7.62 7.33
N ASP A 157 12.13 7.33 8.61
CA ASP A 157 12.96 6.38 9.34
C ASP A 157 12.70 4.96 8.86
N THR A 158 13.55 4.49 7.96
CA THR A 158 13.40 3.22 7.23
C THR A 158 14.58 2.29 7.48
N GLU A 159 14.28 1.01 7.65
CA GLU A 159 15.28 -0.05 7.84
C GLU A 159 15.01 -1.21 6.88
N PRO A 160 16.02 -1.72 6.13
CA PRO A 160 15.89 -2.95 5.38
C PRO A 160 15.63 -4.13 6.32
N LEU A 161 14.67 -5.00 6.00
CA LEU A 161 14.40 -6.21 6.77
C LEU A 161 15.31 -7.37 6.41
N GLY A 162 15.99 -7.28 5.28
CA GLY A 162 16.98 -8.25 4.81
C GLY A 162 17.62 -7.81 3.50
N ALA A 163 18.46 -8.67 2.94
CA ALA A 163 19.05 -8.43 1.63
C ALA A 163 17.99 -8.56 0.53
N PRO A 164 17.99 -7.69 -0.48
CA PRO A 164 17.11 -7.86 -1.65
C PRO A 164 17.37 -9.20 -2.35
N GLN A 165 16.32 -9.80 -2.88
CA GLN A 165 16.38 -11.08 -3.58
C GLN A 165 15.90 -10.91 -5.03
N GLN A 166 16.44 -11.76 -5.92
CA GLN A 166 15.95 -11.89 -7.28
C GLN A 166 14.66 -12.71 -7.25
N ILE A 167 13.57 -12.09 -7.66
CA ILE A 167 12.25 -12.73 -7.81
C ILE A 167 11.84 -12.48 -9.26
N ASP A 168 11.71 -13.56 -10.02
CA ASP A 168 11.62 -13.50 -11.48
C ASP A 168 12.78 -12.65 -12.05
N ASP A 169 12.51 -11.65 -12.86
CA ASP A 169 13.50 -10.77 -13.48
C ASP A 169 13.76 -9.47 -12.69
N GLU A 170 13.23 -9.35 -11.45
CA GLU A 170 13.28 -8.11 -10.66
C GLU A 170 13.96 -8.31 -9.31
N LEU A 171 14.72 -7.30 -8.87
CA LEU A 171 15.24 -7.24 -7.51
C LEU A 171 14.16 -6.67 -6.58
N VAL A 172 13.73 -7.51 -5.62
CA VAL A 172 12.69 -7.20 -4.64
C VAL A 172 13.29 -7.18 -3.25
N GLY A 173 12.87 -6.24 -2.43
CA GLY A 173 13.27 -6.15 -1.04
C GLY A 173 12.11 -5.81 -0.13
N ALA A 174 12.35 -5.92 1.18
CA ALA A 174 11.41 -5.51 2.20
C ALA A 174 12.03 -4.43 3.11
N LEU A 175 11.22 -3.43 3.44
CA LEU A 175 11.58 -2.37 4.40
C LEU A 175 10.62 -2.38 5.59
N SER A 176 11.13 -1.94 6.73
CA SER A 176 10.31 -1.40 7.81
C SER A 176 10.40 0.13 7.80
N ILE A 177 9.32 0.78 8.20
CA ILE A 177 9.18 2.23 8.31
C ILE A 177 8.68 2.52 9.71
N ASN A 178 9.50 3.16 10.55
CA ASN A 178 9.11 3.55 11.89
C ASN A 178 8.28 4.85 11.82
N VAL A 179 7.13 4.85 12.47
CA VAL A 179 6.23 6.01 12.50
C VAL A 179 6.23 6.64 13.88
N THR A 180 6.52 7.92 13.91
CA THR A 180 6.48 8.77 15.11
C THR A 180 5.76 10.08 14.78
N PRO A 181 5.38 10.89 15.77
CA PRO A 181 4.85 12.24 15.50
C PRO A 181 5.79 13.13 14.67
N ALA A 182 7.10 12.90 14.73
CA ALA A 182 8.08 13.63 13.91
C ALA A 182 7.99 13.27 12.42
N THR A 183 7.52 12.05 12.07
CA THR A 183 7.36 11.60 10.69
C THR A 183 6.36 12.48 9.91
N LEU A 184 5.39 13.10 10.59
CA LEU A 184 4.40 14.01 9.98
C LEU A 184 5.00 15.37 9.57
N GLN A 185 6.18 15.71 10.09
CA GLN A 185 6.83 17.02 9.85
C GLN A 185 7.86 16.97 8.70
N MET A 186 8.06 15.81 8.14
CA MET A 186 8.99 15.54 7.04
C MET A 186 8.28 15.62 5.69
#